data_36f62b4cec62390aaf9f8530a9fc179f
#
_entry.id   36f62b4cec62390aaf9f8530a9fc179f
#
_cell.length_a   1.000
_cell.length_b   1.000
_cell.length_c   1.000
_cell.angle_alpha   90.00
_cell.angle_beta   90.00
_cell.angle_gamma   90.00
#
_symmetry.space_group_name_H-M   'P 1'
#
loop_
_entity.id
_entity.type
_entity.pdbx_description
1 polymer ?
#
loop_
_entity_poly.entity_id
_entity_poly.type
_entity_poly.pdbx_seq_one_letter_code
_entity_poly.pdbx_strand_id
1 'polypeptide(L)'
;FITELSFGCIRYRKFLDLWVDHTSKITHKKQPPKLRWLLHIGLYQLLKMDKIPFPAAISTTVEVAKKTDLKGLAGTVNAILRNASRKLKHEIFPKLSSDKKERISYLESLPLWLVNDLYKWLGNSKGENIVKAFNKKPSIDLRINPLKTDLDKFLKVLHENKIDAEII
;
A
#
# COMPACT_ATOMS: atom_id res chain seq x y z
N PHE A 1 -9.71 8.19 5.81
CA PHE A 1 -8.76 7.38 6.58
C PHE A 1 -9.12 5.88 6.54
N ILE A 2 -10.29 5.48 7.05
CA ILE A 2 -10.71 4.05 7.11
C ILE A 2 -10.71 3.41 5.72
N THR A 3 -11.30 4.06 4.74
CA THR A 3 -11.34 3.60 3.34
C THR A 3 -9.94 3.36 2.77
N GLU A 4 -9.05 4.35 2.93
CA GLU A 4 -7.66 4.26 2.48
C GLU A 4 -6.91 3.11 3.16
N LEU A 5 -7.04 3.00 4.49
CA LEU A 5 -6.40 1.95 5.27
C LEU A 5 -6.88 0.55 4.87
N SER A 6 -8.21 0.37 4.75
CA SER A 6 -8.80 -0.93 4.41
C SER A 6 -8.45 -1.37 3.00
N PHE A 7 -8.72 -0.53 2.00
CA PHE A 7 -8.41 -0.87 0.61
C PHE A 7 -6.90 -0.94 0.36
N GLY A 8 -6.12 -0.11 1.04
CA GLY A 8 -4.67 -0.15 0.97
C GLY A 8 -4.09 -1.46 1.49
N CYS A 9 -4.57 -1.96 2.63
CA CYS A 9 -4.15 -3.27 3.15
C CYS A 9 -4.49 -4.41 2.20
N ILE A 10 -5.66 -4.38 1.54
CA ILE A 10 -6.06 -5.38 0.56
C ILE A 10 -5.16 -5.29 -0.69
N ARG A 11 -4.99 -4.09 -1.23
CA ARG A 11 -4.21 -3.82 -2.44
C ARG A 11 -2.75 -4.21 -2.28
N TYR A 12 -2.14 -3.86 -1.16
CA TYR A 12 -0.73 -4.13 -0.88
C TYR A 12 -0.47 -5.40 -0.07
N ARG A 13 -1.45 -6.31 -0.01
CA ARG A 13 -1.39 -7.52 0.82
C ARG A 13 -0.09 -8.31 0.65
N LYS A 14 0.32 -8.59 -0.59
CA LYS A 14 1.52 -9.39 -0.89
C LYS A 14 2.80 -8.68 -0.45
N PHE A 15 2.86 -7.36 -0.64
CA PHE A 15 3.95 -6.52 -0.17
C PHE A 15 4.02 -6.47 1.36
N LEU A 16 2.87 -6.38 2.02
CA LEU A 16 2.78 -6.39 3.49
C LEU A 16 3.18 -7.75 4.08
N ASP A 17 2.83 -8.86 3.41
CA ASP A 17 3.29 -10.20 3.79
C ASP A 17 4.82 -10.31 3.75
N LEU A 18 5.45 -9.75 2.74
CA LEU A 18 6.91 -9.70 2.63
C LEU A 18 7.53 -8.94 3.82
N TRP A 19 6.91 -7.84 4.26
CA TRP A 19 7.35 -7.10 5.43
C TRP A 19 7.11 -7.84 6.74
N VAL A 20 6.01 -8.59 6.86
CA VAL A 20 5.79 -9.50 8.01
C VAL A 20 6.92 -10.51 8.08
N ASP A 21 7.28 -11.16 6.98
CA ASP A 21 8.37 -12.15 6.93
C ASP A 21 9.73 -11.54 7.26
N HIS A 22 9.95 -10.29 6.83
CA HIS A 22 11.20 -9.56 7.09
C HIS A 22 11.36 -9.13 8.56
N THR A 23 10.27 -8.94 9.28
CA THR A 23 10.27 -8.34 10.63
C THR A 23 9.88 -9.30 11.73
N SER A 24 9.31 -10.45 11.40
CA SER A 24 8.86 -11.51 12.30
C SER A 24 9.76 -12.75 12.18
N LYS A 25 9.85 -13.52 13.27
CA LYS A 25 10.47 -14.86 13.24
C LYS A 25 9.57 -15.91 12.61
N ILE A 26 8.27 -15.70 12.59
CA ILE A 26 7.26 -16.60 12.05
C ILE A 26 6.73 -16.00 10.74
N THR A 27 6.79 -16.77 9.66
CA THR A 27 6.33 -16.33 8.33
C THR A 27 4.84 -16.02 8.32
N HIS A 28 4.41 -15.11 7.43
CA HIS A 28 3.01 -14.71 7.28
C HIS A 28 2.05 -15.88 7.09
N LYS A 29 2.51 -16.97 6.42
CA LYS A 29 1.69 -18.19 6.19
C LYS A 29 1.36 -18.96 7.47
N LYS A 30 2.22 -18.85 8.48
CA LYS A 30 2.06 -19.51 9.79
C LYS A 30 1.46 -18.59 10.85
N GLN A 31 1.21 -17.32 10.54
CA GLN A 31 0.55 -16.38 11.45
C GLN A 31 -0.96 -16.67 11.53
N PRO A 32 -1.59 -16.56 12.71
CA PRO A 32 -3.04 -16.56 12.81
C PRO A 32 -3.65 -15.47 11.90
N PRO A 33 -4.73 -15.75 11.15
CA PRO A 33 -5.27 -14.79 10.17
C PRO A 33 -5.55 -13.39 10.73
N LYS A 34 -6.17 -13.30 11.91
CA LYS A 34 -6.47 -12.01 12.56
C LYS A 34 -5.19 -11.25 12.94
N LEU A 35 -4.15 -11.96 13.43
CA LEU A 35 -2.86 -11.33 13.75
C LEU A 35 -2.21 -10.80 12.48
N ARG A 36 -2.19 -11.59 11.42
CA ARG A 36 -1.63 -11.17 10.13
C ARG A 36 -2.33 -9.91 9.59
N TRP A 37 -3.65 -9.86 9.65
CA TRP A 37 -4.39 -8.66 9.22
C TRP A 37 -4.13 -7.44 10.10
N LEU A 38 -4.02 -7.62 11.41
CA LEU A 38 -3.67 -6.52 12.31
C LEU A 38 -2.25 -6.01 12.03
N LEU A 39 -1.31 -6.91 11.74
CA LEU A 39 0.05 -6.53 11.32
C LEU A 39 0.04 -5.78 9.99
N HIS A 40 -0.79 -6.19 9.02
CA HIS A 40 -0.96 -5.44 7.77
C HIS A 40 -1.44 -4.01 8.01
N ILE A 41 -2.41 -3.82 8.90
CA ILE A 41 -2.93 -2.49 9.28
C ILE A 41 -1.80 -1.61 9.86
N GLY A 42 -1.02 -2.15 10.78
CA GLY A 42 0.11 -1.43 11.37
C GLY A 42 1.22 -1.13 10.35
N LEU A 43 1.61 -2.14 9.56
CA LEU A 43 2.65 -1.99 8.54
C LEU A 43 2.24 -1.04 7.41
N TYR A 44 0.97 -1.06 6.97
CA TYR A 44 0.49 -0.13 5.95
C TYR A 44 0.61 1.32 6.39
N GLN A 45 0.27 1.61 7.64
CA GLN A 45 0.44 2.95 8.22
C GLN A 45 1.92 3.37 8.24
N LEU A 46 2.84 2.45 8.60
CA LEU A 46 4.28 2.74 8.62
C LEU A 46 4.89 2.94 7.23
N LEU A 47 4.36 2.26 6.20
CA LEU A 47 4.98 2.14 4.88
C LEU A 47 4.35 3.04 3.81
N LYS A 48 3.09 3.44 3.98
CA LYS A 48 2.28 4.08 2.93
C LYS A 48 1.48 5.29 3.39
N MET A 49 1.52 5.62 4.69
CA MET A 49 0.76 6.75 5.24
C MET A 49 1.68 7.78 5.89
N ASP A 50 2.34 8.59 5.07
CA ASP A 50 3.39 9.55 5.50
C ASP A 50 2.93 10.55 6.57
N LYS A 51 1.64 10.84 6.64
CA LYS A 51 1.05 11.76 7.63
C LYS A 51 0.88 11.16 9.03
N ILE A 52 1.13 9.84 9.19
CA ILE A 52 0.98 9.16 10.48
C ILE A 52 2.35 8.95 11.11
N PRO A 53 2.63 9.53 12.28
CA PRO A 53 3.88 9.27 12.99
C PRO A 53 4.02 7.80 13.37
N PHE A 54 5.20 7.22 13.21
CA PHE A 54 5.47 5.81 13.55
C PHE A 54 5.04 5.41 14.96
N PRO A 55 5.31 6.21 16.01
CA PRO A 55 4.85 5.87 17.35
C PRO A 55 3.32 5.77 17.46
N ALA A 56 2.58 6.64 16.76
CA ALA A 56 1.13 6.62 16.76
C ALA A 56 0.58 5.38 16.05
N ALA A 57 1.11 5.05 14.86
CA ALA A 57 0.74 3.83 14.13
C ALA A 57 0.95 2.56 14.97
N ILE A 58 2.08 2.48 15.68
CA ILE A 58 2.41 1.34 16.53
C ILE A 58 1.47 1.28 17.74
N SER A 59 1.33 2.37 18.48
CA SER A 59 0.55 2.39 19.73
C SER A 59 -0.92 2.07 19.49
N THR A 60 -1.54 2.67 18.47
CA THR A 60 -2.93 2.42 18.13
C THR A 60 -3.17 0.98 17.68
N THR A 61 -2.26 0.41 16.88
CA THR A 61 -2.37 -1.00 16.47
C THR A 61 -2.23 -1.96 17.66
N VAL A 62 -1.33 -1.68 18.60
CA VAL A 62 -1.16 -2.46 19.83
C VAL A 62 -2.40 -2.35 20.73
N GLU A 63 -3.00 -1.17 20.83
CA GLU A 63 -4.25 -0.99 21.61
C GLU A 63 -5.41 -1.80 21.02
N VAL A 64 -5.52 -1.90 19.69
CA VAL A 64 -6.50 -2.79 19.05
C VAL A 64 -6.23 -4.25 19.43
N ALA A 65 -4.98 -4.72 19.43
CA ALA A 65 -4.66 -6.06 19.90
C ALA A 65 -5.11 -6.30 21.34
N LYS A 66 -4.84 -5.35 22.25
CA LYS A 66 -5.21 -5.46 23.67
C LYS A 66 -6.72 -5.53 23.91
N LYS A 67 -7.51 -4.89 23.04
CA LYS A 67 -8.98 -4.81 23.15
C LYS A 67 -9.71 -5.92 22.41
N THR A 68 -9.00 -6.83 21.77
CA THR A 68 -9.55 -7.94 20.98
C THR A 68 -9.08 -9.30 21.52
N ASP A 69 -9.50 -10.37 20.86
CA ASP A 69 -9.03 -11.73 21.10
C ASP A 69 -7.51 -11.93 20.86
N LEU A 70 -6.83 -10.92 20.33
CA LEU A 70 -5.38 -10.86 20.18
C LEU A 70 -4.62 -10.32 21.41
N LYS A 71 -5.30 -10.11 22.55
CA LYS A 71 -4.70 -9.54 23.78
C LYS A 71 -3.40 -10.24 24.17
N GLY A 72 -3.36 -11.58 24.11
CA GLY A 72 -2.15 -12.37 24.40
C GLY A 72 -0.99 -12.16 23.41
N LEU A 73 -1.27 -11.58 22.22
CA LEU A 73 -0.29 -11.33 21.16
C LEU A 73 0.08 -9.85 21.02
N ALA A 74 -0.42 -8.97 21.90
CA ALA A 74 -0.14 -7.53 21.85
C ALA A 74 1.37 -7.22 21.95
N GLY A 75 2.12 -7.97 22.74
CA GLY A 75 3.58 -7.88 22.82
C GLY A 75 4.26 -8.25 21.50
N THR A 76 3.76 -9.28 20.82
CA THR A 76 4.24 -9.70 19.50
C THR A 76 3.99 -8.64 18.45
N VAL A 77 2.77 -8.07 18.40
CA VAL A 77 2.43 -6.95 17.51
C VAL A 77 3.38 -5.77 17.73
N ASN A 78 3.59 -5.36 18.97
CA ASN A 78 4.49 -4.27 19.31
C ASN A 78 5.94 -4.57 18.86
N ALA A 79 6.44 -5.77 19.10
CA ALA A 79 7.80 -6.17 18.72
C ALA A 79 8.00 -6.13 17.21
N ILE A 80 7.07 -6.68 16.44
CA ILE A 80 7.13 -6.72 14.97
C ILE A 80 7.08 -5.31 14.38
N LEU A 81 6.12 -4.46 14.81
CA LEU A 81 5.98 -3.11 14.28
C LEU A 81 7.14 -2.19 14.69
N ARG A 82 7.68 -2.32 15.90
CA ARG A 82 8.90 -1.61 16.31
C ARG A 82 10.12 -2.06 15.50
N ASN A 83 10.24 -3.36 15.20
CA ASN A 83 11.29 -3.87 14.34
C ASN A 83 11.16 -3.29 12.91
N ALA A 84 9.95 -3.25 12.35
CA ALA A 84 9.68 -2.62 11.06
C ALA A 84 10.06 -1.13 11.06
N SER A 85 9.62 -0.37 12.05
CA SER A 85 9.95 1.05 12.20
C SER A 85 11.46 1.30 12.31
N ARG A 86 12.20 0.45 13.05
CA ARG A 86 13.65 0.55 13.15
C ARG A 86 14.34 0.27 11.82
N LYS A 87 13.91 -0.80 11.11
CA LYS A 87 14.46 -1.15 9.80
C LYS A 87 14.21 -0.05 8.78
N LEU A 88 13.02 0.55 8.78
CA LEU A 88 12.70 1.70 7.91
C LEU A 88 13.61 2.91 8.18
N LYS A 89 13.86 3.24 9.44
CA LYS A 89 14.76 4.35 9.81
C LYS A 89 16.21 4.14 9.36
N HIS A 90 16.64 2.89 9.26
CA HIS A 90 17.99 2.51 8.80
C HIS A 90 18.00 2.05 7.33
N GLU A 91 16.92 2.28 6.58
CA GLU A 91 16.79 1.90 5.17
C GLU A 91 17.04 0.41 4.88
N ILE A 92 16.74 -0.45 5.87
CA ILE A 92 16.89 -1.91 5.75
C ILE A 92 15.60 -2.51 5.19
N PHE A 93 15.60 -2.82 3.89
CA PHE A 93 14.44 -3.36 3.19
C PHE A 93 14.47 -4.89 3.10
N PRO A 94 13.29 -5.53 2.88
CA PRO A 94 13.23 -6.96 2.62
C PRO A 94 14.07 -7.36 1.41
N LYS A 95 14.76 -8.50 1.50
CA LYS A 95 15.48 -9.05 0.35
C LYS A 95 14.47 -9.50 -0.71
N LEU A 96 14.59 -8.94 -1.90
CA LEU A 96 13.74 -9.27 -3.04
C LEU A 96 14.41 -10.36 -3.91
N SER A 97 13.59 -11.07 -4.69
CA SER A 97 14.05 -12.04 -5.67
C SER A 97 14.96 -11.38 -6.73
N SER A 98 15.94 -12.14 -7.22
CA SER A 98 16.75 -11.76 -8.39
C SER A 98 15.91 -11.77 -9.68
N ASP A 99 14.88 -12.60 -9.76
CA ASP A 99 13.93 -12.59 -10.87
C ASP A 99 13.13 -11.28 -10.91
N LYS A 100 13.19 -10.61 -12.07
CA LYS A 100 12.58 -9.29 -12.25
C LYS A 100 11.05 -9.32 -12.09
N LYS A 101 10.40 -10.35 -12.64
CA LYS A 101 8.94 -10.46 -12.63
C LYS A 101 8.43 -10.82 -11.23
N GLU A 102 9.13 -11.69 -10.54
CA GLU A 102 8.83 -12.01 -9.15
C GLU A 102 9.03 -10.79 -8.24
N ARG A 103 10.13 -10.07 -8.42
CA ARG A 103 10.41 -8.84 -7.67
C ARG A 103 9.31 -7.79 -7.84
N ILE A 104 8.91 -7.47 -9.08
CA ILE A 104 7.86 -6.48 -9.33
C ILE A 104 6.49 -6.96 -8.83
N SER A 105 6.22 -8.27 -8.89
CA SER A 105 5.03 -8.90 -8.32
C SER A 105 4.91 -8.67 -6.81
N TYR A 106 6.01 -8.67 -6.06
CA TYR A 106 6.00 -8.32 -4.64
C TYR A 106 5.86 -6.81 -4.43
N LEU A 107 6.61 -6.00 -5.15
CA LEU A 107 6.58 -4.53 -4.99
C LEU A 107 5.21 -3.94 -5.30
N GLU A 108 4.59 -4.38 -6.39
CA GLU A 108 3.27 -3.94 -6.82
C GLU A 108 2.12 -4.78 -6.24
N SER A 109 2.47 -5.79 -5.42
CA SER A 109 1.50 -6.65 -4.75
C SER A 109 0.54 -7.39 -5.70
N LEU A 110 0.97 -7.67 -6.94
CA LEU A 110 0.20 -8.40 -7.93
C LEU A 110 0.53 -9.90 -7.93
N PRO A 111 -0.43 -10.77 -8.27
CA PRO A 111 -0.16 -12.19 -8.47
C PRO A 111 0.90 -12.41 -9.56
N LEU A 112 1.84 -13.33 -9.34
CA LEU A 112 2.92 -13.58 -10.30
C LEU A 112 2.40 -14.06 -11.66
N TRP A 113 1.33 -14.86 -11.67
CA TRP A 113 0.71 -15.31 -12.92
C TRP A 113 0.22 -14.13 -13.77
N LEU A 114 -0.41 -13.12 -13.14
CA LEU A 114 -0.88 -11.92 -13.85
C LEU A 114 0.29 -11.11 -14.42
N VAL A 115 1.36 -10.95 -13.64
CA VAL A 115 2.58 -10.29 -14.12
C VAL A 115 3.15 -11.04 -15.32
N ASN A 116 3.23 -12.37 -15.26
CA ASN A 116 3.74 -13.18 -16.37
C ASN A 116 2.89 -13.04 -17.63
N ASP A 117 1.56 -13.04 -17.50
CA ASP A 117 0.63 -12.88 -18.63
C ASP A 117 0.74 -11.49 -19.26
N LEU A 118 0.81 -10.44 -18.45
CA LEU A 118 1.02 -9.07 -18.95
C LEU A 118 2.33 -8.92 -19.71
N TYR A 119 3.41 -9.52 -19.21
CA TYR A 119 4.68 -9.51 -19.92
C TYR A 119 4.64 -10.33 -21.20
N LYS A 120 3.91 -11.45 -21.21
CA LYS A 120 3.72 -12.29 -22.42
C LYS A 120 2.92 -11.58 -23.49
N TRP A 121 1.84 -10.87 -23.13
CA TRP A 121 0.95 -10.21 -24.09
C TRP A 121 1.50 -8.89 -24.62
N LEU A 122 2.19 -8.13 -23.79
CA LEU A 122 2.58 -6.74 -24.08
C LEU A 122 4.09 -6.53 -24.28
N GLY A 123 4.87 -7.58 -24.06
CA GLY A 123 6.33 -7.50 -24.03
C GLY A 123 6.86 -6.88 -22.74
N ASN A 124 8.19 -6.89 -22.61
CA ASN A 124 8.84 -6.54 -21.33
C ASN A 124 8.58 -5.08 -20.90
N SER A 125 8.72 -4.12 -21.80
CA SER A 125 8.61 -2.69 -21.47
C SER A 125 7.17 -2.27 -21.15
N LYS A 126 6.23 -2.57 -22.06
CA LYS A 126 4.81 -2.22 -21.83
C LYS A 126 4.21 -3.00 -20.67
N GLY A 127 4.53 -4.29 -20.53
CA GLY A 127 4.08 -5.13 -19.42
C GLY A 127 4.53 -4.56 -18.08
N GLU A 128 5.79 -4.16 -17.95
CA GLU A 128 6.28 -3.54 -16.71
C GLU A 128 5.58 -2.21 -16.40
N ASN A 129 5.38 -1.35 -17.39
CA ASN A 129 4.71 -0.07 -17.20
C ASN A 129 3.27 -0.25 -16.73
N ILE A 130 2.55 -1.22 -17.28
CA ILE A 130 1.17 -1.52 -16.86
C ILE A 130 1.15 -2.07 -15.44
N VAL A 131 2.02 -3.03 -15.11
CA VAL A 131 2.12 -3.56 -13.74
C VAL A 131 2.36 -2.44 -12.73
N LYS A 132 3.26 -1.50 -13.00
CA LYS A 132 3.51 -0.33 -12.14
C LYS A 132 2.34 0.66 -12.10
N ALA A 133 1.52 0.72 -13.15
CA ALA A 133 0.37 1.62 -13.20
C ALA A 133 -0.82 1.14 -12.35
N PHE A 134 -0.95 -0.16 -12.11
CA PHE A 134 -2.08 -0.72 -11.33
C PHE A 134 -2.26 -0.12 -9.93
N ASN A 135 -1.17 0.30 -9.28
CA ASN A 135 -1.19 0.85 -7.93
C ASN A 135 -1.03 2.38 -7.89
N LYS A 136 -0.92 3.03 -9.05
CA LYS A 136 -0.94 4.49 -9.08
C LYS A 136 -2.31 5.00 -8.66
N LYS A 137 -2.30 6.12 -7.96
CA LYS A 137 -3.55 6.82 -7.64
C LYS A 137 -4.22 7.22 -8.95
N PRO A 138 -5.50 6.85 -9.16
CA PRO A 138 -6.20 7.23 -10.39
C PRO A 138 -6.38 8.76 -10.45
N SER A 139 -6.33 9.32 -11.67
CA SER A 139 -6.79 10.66 -11.93
C SER A 139 -8.31 10.77 -11.70
N ILE A 140 -8.78 11.96 -11.43
CA ILE A 140 -10.20 12.25 -11.39
C ILE A 140 -10.55 12.91 -12.72
N ASP A 141 -11.24 12.18 -13.58
CA ASP A 141 -11.67 12.71 -14.87
C ASP A 141 -13.01 13.41 -14.71
N LEU A 142 -13.08 14.66 -15.19
CA LEU A 142 -14.28 15.48 -15.11
C LEU A 142 -14.78 15.77 -16.52
N ARG A 143 -16.07 15.57 -16.75
CA ARG A 143 -16.75 15.98 -17.98
C ARG A 143 -17.52 17.27 -17.74
N ILE A 144 -17.18 18.29 -18.49
CA ILE A 144 -17.86 19.57 -18.43
C ILE A 144 -19.25 19.45 -19.12
N ASN A 145 -20.28 20.04 -18.51
CA ASN A 145 -21.57 20.20 -19.16
C ASN A 145 -21.58 21.51 -19.96
N PRO A 146 -21.52 21.46 -21.31
CA PRO A 146 -21.41 22.64 -22.15
C PRO A 146 -22.67 23.56 -22.12
N LEU A 147 -23.80 23.04 -21.62
CA LEU A 147 -25.00 23.83 -21.40
C LEU A 147 -24.93 24.74 -20.16
N LYS A 148 -23.98 24.46 -19.25
CA LYS A 148 -23.86 25.20 -17.97
C LYS A 148 -22.59 26.04 -17.87
N THR A 149 -21.51 25.62 -18.51
CA THR A 149 -20.24 26.35 -18.47
C THR A 149 -19.37 25.98 -19.68
N ASP A 150 -18.43 26.83 -20.02
CA ASP A 150 -17.36 26.52 -20.96
C ASP A 150 -16.08 26.07 -20.25
N LEU A 151 -15.14 25.54 -21.03
CA LEU A 151 -13.89 25.01 -20.54
C LEU A 151 -13.05 26.08 -19.80
N ASP A 152 -12.97 27.28 -20.40
CA ASP A 152 -12.10 28.33 -19.86
C ASP A 152 -12.61 28.85 -18.51
N LYS A 153 -13.92 29.04 -18.38
CA LYS A 153 -14.55 29.45 -17.11
C LYS A 153 -14.35 28.37 -16.05
N PHE A 154 -14.52 27.09 -16.45
CA PHE A 154 -14.36 25.99 -15.50
C PHE A 154 -12.90 25.84 -15.01
N LEU A 155 -11.91 25.97 -15.91
CA LEU A 155 -10.50 25.96 -15.55
C LEU A 155 -10.14 27.12 -14.61
N LYS A 156 -10.68 28.31 -14.82
CA LYS A 156 -10.50 29.45 -13.88
C LYS A 156 -11.01 29.12 -12.48
N VAL A 157 -12.19 28.54 -12.36
CA VAL A 157 -12.78 28.13 -11.09
C VAL A 157 -11.90 27.10 -10.39
N LEU A 158 -11.37 26.11 -11.13
CA LEU A 158 -10.45 25.12 -10.57
C LEU A 158 -9.17 25.77 -10.07
N HIS A 159 -8.57 26.64 -10.85
CA HIS A 159 -7.35 27.37 -10.48
C HIS A 159 -7.54 28.28 -9.25
N GLU A 160 -8.65 29.01 -9.18
CA GLU A 160 -9.00 29.84 -8.02
C GLU A 160 -9.14 29.00 -6.73
N ASN A 161 -9.59 27.74 -6.87
CA ASN A 161 -9.69 26.78 -5.77
C ASN A 161 -8.40 25.95 -5.56
N LYS A 162 -7.28 26.30 -6.22
CA LYS A 162 -5.98 25.61 -6.14
C LYS A 162 -6.05 24.13 -6.53
N ILE A 163 -6.88 23.81 -7.52
CA ILE A 163 -7.01 22.47 -8.09
C ILE A 163 -6.30 22.48 -9.45
N ASP A 164 -5.22 21.69 -9.55
CA ASP A 164 -4.52 21.49 -10.82
C ASP A 164 -5.34 20.56 -11.72
N ALA A 165 -5.55 20.97 -12.96
CA ALA A 165 -6.28 20.18 -13.95
C ALA A 165 -5.58 20.28 -15.31
N GLU A 166 -5.56 19.15 -16.03
CA GLU A 166 -5.04 19.02 -17.39
C GLU A 166 -6.19 18.70 -18.35
N ILE A 167 -6.12 19.22 -19.56
CA ILE A 167 -7.05 18.88 -20.62
C ILE A 167 -6.57 17.58 -21.26
N ILE A 168 -7.46 16.59 -21.38
CA ILE A 168 -7.19 15.28 -22.00
C ILE A 168 -7.70 15.29 -23.44
#